data_c8f2dc252c4371d40e937ebe5e3fd3ee
#
_entry.id   c8f2dc252c4371d40e937ebe5e3fd3ee
#
_cell.length_a   1.000
_cell.length_b   1.000
_cell.length_c   1.000
_cell.angle_alpha   90.00
_cell.angle_beta   90.00
_cell.angle_gamma   90.00
#
_symmetry.space_group_name_H-M   'P 1'
#
loop_
_entity.id
_entity.type
_entity.pdbx_description
1 polymer ?
#
loop_
_entity_poly.entity_id
_entity_poly.type
_entity_poly.pdbx_seq_one_letter_code
_entity_poly.pdbx_strand_id
1 'polypeptide(L)'
;MKISRRDFLGTAAITGATALAAADALPTRILGRTGARVSILAMGGGSRFLMYQDEDKALEALNRAFDLGISYMDTAYSYGNGRSEERVGKVMKTRRNGIFLATKIDARKGDDAQRILEGSLKRLQTDHLDLIHVHSLTDERDLAAVEARDGVLNILLKLRDQKVTRFIGITSHTDPVVLKTALERHDFDCTQMALNAARVGMRNGTGGMVPNPDLKTSFEDVALPVARGK
;
A
#
# COMPACT_ATOMS: atom_id res chain seq x y z
N MET A 1 49.67 12.29 -33.80
CA MET A 1 49.36 13.09 -32.59
C MET A 1 49.31 12.08 -31.42
N LYS A 2 50.23 12.16 -30.47
CA LYS A 2 50.28 11.24 -29.32
C LYS A 2 49.52 11.90 -28.18
N ILE A 3 48.37 11.31 -27.83
CA ILE A 3 47.57 11.72 -26.68
C ILE A 3 48.31 11.29 -25.41
N SER A 4 48.57 12.21 -24.48
CA SER A 4 49.25 11.89 -23.23
C SER A 4 48.27 11.23 -22.21
N ARG A 5 48.82 10.40 -21.30
CA ARG A 5 47.98 9.78 -20.21
C ARG A 5 47.24 10.84 -19.38
N ARG A 6 47.76 12.06 -19.25
CA ARG A 6 47.10 13.16 -18.56
C ARG A 6 45.89 13.68 -19.31
N ASP A 7 45.99 13.79 -20.66
CA ASP A 7 44.84 14.25 -21.47
C ASP A 7 43.73 13.22 -21.50
N PHE A 8 44.05 11.92 -21.47
CA PHE A 8 43.06 10.84 -21.39
C PHE A 8 42.32 10.82 -20.03
N LEU A 9 43.06 11.02 -18.91
CA LEU A 9 42.46 11.06 -17.58
C LEU A 9 41.66 12.34 -17.36
N GLY A 10 42.04 13.46 -17.93
CA GLY A 10 41.28 14.71 -17.89
C GLY A 10 39.95 14.62 -18.63
N THR A 11 39.95 13.99 -19.80
CA THR A 11 38.72 13.77 -20.60
C THR A 11 37.78 12.74 -19.96
N ALA A 12 38.33 11.69 -19.34
CA ALA A 12 37.54 10.69 -18.63
C ALA A 12 36.89 11.24 -17.34
N ALA A 13 37.55 12.18 -16.65
CA ALA A 13 36.98 12.81 -15.45
C ALA A 13 35.81 13.76 -15.77
N ILE A 14 35.82 14.44 -16.91
CA ILE A 14 34.75 15.35 -17.32
C ILE A 14 33.53 14.57 -17.83
N THR A 15 33.72 13.46 -18.53
CA THR A 15 32.61 12.60 -18.98
C THR A 15 32.02 11.76 -17.84
N GLY A 16 32.79 11.41 -16.81
CA GLY A 16 32.30 10.71 -15.62
C GLY A 16 31.45 11.57 -14.67
N ALA A 17 31.72 12.87 -14.58
CA ALA A 17 30.98 13.76 -13.69
C ALA A 17 29.58 14.16 -14.24
N THR A 18 29.38 14.13 -15.55
CA THR A 18 28.08 14.41 -16.18
C THR A 18 27.17 13.18 -16.24
N ALA A 19 27.70 11.98 -16.07
CA ALA A 19 26.88 10.74 -16.04
C ALA A 19 26.27 10.44 -14.65
N LEU A 20 26.67 11.15 -13.59
CA LEU A 20 26.09 10.99 -12.24
C LEU A 20 24.90 11.94 -11.95
N ALA A 21 24.48 12.77 -12.91
CA ALA A 21 23.48 13.82 -12.71
C ALA A 21 22.07 13.50 -13.24
N ALA A 22 21.82 12.27 -13.65
CA ALA A 22 20.46 11.82 -13.92
C ALA A 22 20.28 10.41 -13.35
N ALA A 23 20.16 10.30 -12.05
CA ALA A 23 19.42 9.19 -11.48
C ALA A 23 18.02 9.31 -12.08
N ASP A 24 17.65 8.43 -13.03
CA ASP A 24 16.32 8.42 -13.62
C ASP A 24 15.31 8.45 -12.48
N ALA A 25 14.40 9.42 -12.53
CA ALA A 25 13.34 9.53 -11.54
C ALA A 25 12.61 8.19 -11.46
N LEU A 26 12.27 7.74 -10.25
CA LEU A 26 11.56 6.49 -10.05
C LEU A 26 10.33 6.41 -10.97
N PRO A 27 10.19 5.38 -11.81
CA PRO A 27 9.07 5.27 -12.72
C PRO A 27 7.72 5.34 -11.99
N THR A 28 6.75 6.00 -12.63
CA THR A 28 5.38 6.13 -12.11
C THR A 28 4.37 5.50 -13.05
N ARG A 29 3.21 5.11 -12.50
CA ARG A 29 2.07 4.61 -13.26
C ARG A 29 0.76 5.18 -12.72
N ILE A 30 -0.25 5.19 -13.56
CA ILE A 30 -1.62 5.43 -13.12
C ILE A 30 -2.10 4.19 -12.35
N LEU A 31 -2.64 4.39 -11.17
CA LEU A 31 -3.20 3.34 -10.33
C LEU A 31 -4.61 3.00 -10.81
N GLY A 32 -4.69 2.08 -11.77
CA GLY A 32 -5.96 1.62 -12.35
C GLY A 32 -6.85 2.79 -12.78
N ARG A 33 -8.13 2.68 -12.51
CA ARG A 33 -9.15 3.70 -12.83
C ARG A 33 -9.17 4.90 -11.87
N THR A 34 -8.37 4.92 -10.81
CA THR A 34 -8.30 6.05 -9.87
C THR A 34 -7.81 7.34 -10.53
N GLY A 35 -7.10 7.25 -11.65
CA GLY A 35 -6.42 8.38 -12.28
C GLY A 35 -5.23 8.90 -11.48
N ALA A 36 -4.99 8.42 -10.27
CA ALA A 36 -3.86 8.83 -9.45
C ALA A 36 -2.55 8.27 -10.01
N ARG A 37 -1.56 9.14 -10.18
CA ARG A 37 -0.21 8.74 -10.60
C ARG A 37 0.63 8.47 -9.37
N VAL A 38 1.16 7.26 -9.27
CA VAL A 38 1.97 6.80 -8.13
C VAL A 38 3.27 6.16 -8.63
N SER A 39 4.28 6.10 -7.77
CA SER A 39 5.50 5.35 -8.05
C SER A 39 5.20 3.85 -8.18
N ILE A 40 5.96 3.16 -9.05
CA ILE A 40 5.81 1.70 -9.22
C ILE A 40 6.28 0.90 -8.00
N LEU A 41 7.04 1.54 -7.11
CA LEU A 41 7.40 1.03 -5.79
C LEU A 41 6.58 1.77 -4.74
N ALA A 42 6.11 1.05 -3.73
CA ALA A 42 5.42 1.60 -2.58
C ALA A 42 6.24 1.36 -1.30
N MET A 43 6.14 2.28 -0.35
CA MET A 43 6.69 2.06 0.99
C MET A 43 5.65 1.34 1.85
N GLY A 44 5.99 0.14 2.30
CA GLY A 44 5.14 -0.66 3.19
C GLY A 44 5.46 -0.42 4.66
N GLY A 45 4.44 -0.01 5.44
CA GLY A 45 4.52 0.23 6.88
C GLY A 45 4.36 -1.01 7.77
N GLY A 46 4.32 -2.22 7.18
CA GLY A 46 4.08 -3.47 7.90
C GLY A 46 5.28 -4.01 8.68
N SER A 47 5.37 -5.33 8.77
CA SER A 47 6.30 -6.03 9.68
C SER A 47 7.76 -5.59 9.56
N ARG A 48 8.27 -5.38 8.35
CA ARG A 48 9.68 -4.98 8.13
C ARG A 48 9.95 -3.56 8.64
N PHE A 49 9.03 -2.63 8.40
CA PHE A 49 9.11 -1.28 8.93
C PHE A 49 9.03 -1.26 10.48
N LEU A 50 8.22 -2.13 11.05
CA LEU A 50 8.08 -2.26 12.50
C LEU A 50 9.29 -2.92 13.19
N MET A 51 10.23 -3.51 12.44
CA MET A 51 11.48 -4.05 13.00
C MET A 51 12.46 -2.95 13.42
N TYR A 52 12.33 -1.73 12.96
CA TYR A 52 13.13 -0.62 13.47
C TYR A 52 12.84 -0.42 14.97
N GLN A 53 13.85 -0.69 15.82
CA GLN A 53 13.76 -0.46 17.27
C GLN A 53 13.89 1.04 17.57
N ASP A 54 14.75 1.72 16.84
CA ASP A 54 14.99 3.15 16.91
C ASP A 54 13.97 3.87 15.99
N GLU A 55 13.19 4.76 16.59
CA GLU A 55 12.16 5.50 15.85
C GLU A 55 12.78 6.49 14.85
N ASP A 56 13.86 7.17 15.24
CA ASP A 56 14.49 8.16 14.36
C ASP A 56 15.01 7.51 13.08
N LYS A 57 15.56 6.30 13.17
CA LYS A 57 15.95 5.50 11.99
C LYS A 57 14.76 5.09 11.14
N ALA A 58 13.62 4.79 11.74
CA ALA A 58 12.40 4.51 10.97
C ALA A 58 11.92 5.76 10.22
N LEU A 59 11.95 6.93 10.85
CA LEU A 59 11.57 8.20 10.22
C LEU A 59 12.57 8.61 9.13
N GLU A 60 13.86 8.40 9.36
CA GLU A 60 14.90 8.61 8.35
C GLU A 60 14.67 7.74 7.11
N ALA A 61 14.38 6.45 7.32
CA ALA A 61 14.08 5.52 6.23
C ALA A 61 12.85 5.96 5.40
N LEU A 62 11.78 6.45 6.05
CA LEU A 62 10.61 7.00 5.35
C LEU A 62 10.98 8.25 4.55
N ASN A 63 11.67 9.20 5.17
CA ASN A 63 12.10 10.42 4.49
C ASN A 63 12.97 10.09 3.29
N ARG A 64 13.94 9.18 3.45
CA ARG A 64 14.81 8.74 2.36
C ARG A 64 14.04 8.07 1.23
N ALA A 65 13.05 7.23 1.53
CA ALA A 65 12.21 6.61 0.52
C ALA A 65 11.47 7.67 -0.33
N PHE A 66 10.89 8.68 0.31
CA PHE A 66 10.20 9.77 -0.38
C PHE A 66 11.16 10.67 -1.17
N ASP A 67 12.36 10.94 -0.66
CA ASP A 67 13.40 11.68 -1.37
C ASP A 67 13.89 10.95 -2.62
N LEU A 68 13.82 9.62 -2.63
CA LEU A 68 14.12 8.76 -3.79
C LEU A 68 12.95 8.65 -4.78
N GLY A 69 11.84 9.34 -4.54
CA GLY A 69 10.71 9.40 -5.47
C GLY A 69 9.60 8.39 -5.20
N ILE A 70 9.63 7.64 -4.09
CA ILE A 70 8.47 6.84 -3.67
C ILE A 70 7.35 7.80 -3.29
N SER A 71 6.18 7.64 -3.93
CA SER A 71 5.01 8.49 -3.70
C SER A 71 3.79 7.74 -3.19
N TYR A 72 3.91 6.44 -2.90
CA TYR A 72 2.83 5.63 -2.33
C TYR A 72 3.28 5.10 -0.97
N MET A 73 2.54 5.47 0.09
CA MET A 73 2.74 4.96 1.45
C MET A 73 1.56 4.07 1.86
N ASP A 74 1.84 2.84 2.22
CA ASP A 74 0.87 1.85 2.68
C ASP A 74 1.08 1.52 4.16
N THR A 75 0.04 1.70 4.97
CA THR A 75 0.04 1.34 6.38
C THR A 75 -1.28 0.65 6.78
N ALA A 76 -1.48 0.35 8.06
CA ALA A 76 -2.72 -0.15 8.64
C ALA A 76 -2.71 0.09 10.16
N TYR A 77 -3.91 0.20 10.76
CA TYR A 77 -4.06 0.24 12.22
C TYR A 77 -3.47 -1.00 12.89
N SER A 78 -3.74 -2.20 12.36
CA SER A 78 -3.23 -3.47 12.90
C SER A 78 -1.70 -3.59 12.84
N TYR A 79 -1.01 -2.74 12.10
CA TYR A 79 0.46 -2.75 12.07
C TYR A 79 1.03 -2.15 13.36
N GLY A 80 1.22 -3.04 14.35
CA GLY A 80 1.73 -2.70 15.67
C GLY A 80 0.76 -1.87 16.51
N ASN A 81 -0.56 -2.11 16.38
CA ASN A 81 -1.62 -1.39 17.09
C ASN A 81 -1.53 0.13 16.92
N GLY A 82 -1.34 0.58 15.68
CA GLY A 82 -1.25 1.99 15.34
C GLY A 82 0.15 2.57 15.33
N ARG A 83 1.18 1.86 15.85
CA ARG A 83 2.56 2.35 15.87
C ARG A 83 3.08 2.70 14.48
N SER A 84 2.71 1.93 13.45
CA SER A 84 3.06 2.26 12.06
C SER A 84 2.43 3.58 11.64
N GLU A 85 1.14 3.78 11.90
CA GLU A 85 0.43 5.03 11.57
C GLU A 85 1.02 6.23 12.33
N GLU A 86 1.41 6.08 13.60
CA GLU A 86 2.05 7.14 14.39
C GLU A 86 3.38 7.59 13.78
N ARG A 87 4.24 6.62 13.39
CA ARG A 87 5.51 6.91 12.71
C ARG A 87 5.30 7.59 11.36
N VAL A 88 4.37 7.07 10.56
CA VAL A 88 4.01 7.67 9.27
C VAL A 88 3.46 9.08 9.47
N GLY A 89 2.59 9.29 10.45
CA GLY A 89 2.00 10.59 10.77
C GLY A 89 3.03 11.67 11.09
N LYS A 90 4.11 11.33 11.81
CA LYS A 90 5.21 12.27 12.09
C LYS A 90 5.84 12.81 10.81
N VAL A 91 5.95 11.99 9.76
CA VAL A 91 6.47 12.40 8.46
C VAL A 91 5.39 13.10 7.63
N MET A 92 4.14 12.64 7.69
CA MET A 92 3.03 13.26 6.96
C MET A 92 2.76 14.69 7.40
N LYS A 93 3.06 15.05 8.64
CA LYS A 93 2.94 16.44 9.12
C LYS A 93 3.62 17.47 8.19
N THR A 94 4.70 17.08 7.53
CA THR A 94 5.47 17.96 6.64
C THR A 94 5.47 17.51 5.19
N ARG A 95 5.11 16.25 4.89
CA ARG A 95 5.22 15.65 3.55
C ARG A 95 3.90 15.11 3.00
N ARG A 96 2.75 15.49 3.59
CA ARG A 96 1.45 14.96 3.11
C ARG A 96 1.21 15.24 1.63
N ASN A 97 1.60 16.40 1.14
CA ASN A 97 1.48 16.76 -0.24
C ASN A 97 2.41 15.93 -1.13
N GLY A 98 1.86 15.32 -2.17
CA GLY A 98 2.61 14.47 -3.11
C GLY A 98 2.76 13.01 -2.68
N ILE A 99 2.24 12.62 -1.51
CA ILE A 99 2.21 11.23 -1.05
C ILE A 99 0.78 10.68 -1.16
N PHE A 100 0.62 9.61 -1.93
CA PHE A 100 -0.60 8.81 -1.96
C PHE A 100 -0.62 7.93 -0.70
N LEU A 101 -1.44 8.31 0.28
CA LEU A 101 -1.48 7.69 1.60
C LEU A 101 -2.63 6.70 1.70
N ALA A 102 -2.30 5.45 1.97
CA ALA A 102 -3.24 4.36 2.17
C ALA A 102 -3.16 3.79 3.58
N THR A 103 -4.32 3.52 4.19
CA THR A 103 -4.44 2.72 5.42
C THR A 103 -5.53 1.65 5.29
N LYS A 104 -5.71 0.82 6.31
CA LYS A 104 -6.61 -0.33 6.26
C LYS A 104 -7.40 -0.48 7.55
N ILE A 105 -8.61 -1.02 7.44
CA ILE A 105 -9.53 -1.27 8.56
C ILE A 105 -9.81 -2.76 8.64
N ASP A 106 -9.55 -3.36 9.80
CA ASP A 106 -9.80 -4.78 10.10
C ASP A 106 -11.22 -5.03 10.61
N ALA A 107 -11.89 -4.02 11.18
CA ALA A 107 -13.26 -4.14 11.67
C ALA A 107 -14.24 -4.40 10.53
N ARG A 108 -15.23 -5.26 10.79
CA ARG A 108 -16.32 -5.55 9.84
C ARG A 108 -17.59 -4.79 10.16
N LYS A 109 -17.82 -4.39 11.44
CA LYS A 109 -18.93 -3.53 11.83
C LYS A 109 -18.61 -2.06 11.57
N GLY A 110 -19.59 -1.34 11.04
CA GLY A 110 -19.43 0.04 10.62
C GLY A 110 -19.04 0.99 11.75
N ASP A 111 -19.66 0.89 12.92
CA ASP A 111 -19.36 1.76 14.07
C ASP A 111 -17.92 1.56 14.57
N ASP A 112 -17.45 0.31 14.58
CA ASP A 112 -16.05 0.00 14.92
C ASP A 112 -15.09 0.52 13.86
N ALA A 113 -15.45 0.38 12.60
CA ALA A 113 -14.66 0.86 11.46
C ALA A 113 -14.52 2.39 11.51
N GLN A 114 -15.61 3.11 11.79
CA GLN A 114 -15.59 4.57 11.92
C GLN A 114 -14.66 5.00 13.06
N ARG A 115 -14.77 4.37 14.24
CA ARG A 115 -13.94 4.68 15.41
C ARG A 115 -12.47 4.42 15.15
N ILE A 116 -12.14 3.30 14.47
CA ILE A 116 -10.76 2.99 14.07
C ILE A 116 -10.22 4.06 13.12
N LEU A 117 -11.01 4.46 12.12
CA LEU A 117 -10.61 5.47 11.16
C LEU A 117 -10.35 6.83 11.80
N GLU A 118 -11.23 7.29 12.68
CA GLU A 118 -11.02 8.54 13.41
C GLU A 118 -9.71 8.52 14.21
N GLY A 119 -9.38 7.35 14.81
CA GLY A 119 -8.10 7.12 15.44
C GLY A 119 -6.94 7.10 14.44
N SER A 120 -7.12 6.50 13.27
CA SER A 120 -6.11 6.45 12.21
C SER A 120 -5.76 7.84 11.68
N LEU A 121 -6.75 8.69 11.42
CA LEU A 121 -6.53 10.07 10.99
C LEU A 121 -5.72 10.87 12.02
N LYS A 122 -6.04 10.70 13.32
CA LYS A 122 -5.27 11.34 14.41
C LYS A 122 -3.82 10.86 14.45
N ARG A 123 -3.58 9.54 14.36
CA ARG A 123 -2.23 8.97 14.34
C ARG A 123 -1.44 9.39 13.10
N LEU A 124 -2.10 9.40 11.94
CA LEU A 124 -1.51 9.83 10.66
C LEU A 124 -1.35 11.35 10.54
N GLN A 125 -1.88 12.13 11.49
CA GLN A 125 -1.80 13.59 11.52
C GLN A 125 -2.29 14.23 10.21
N THR A 126 -3.40 13.73 9.69
CA THR A 126 -4.05 14.20 8.45
C THR A 126 -5.56 14.19 8.61
N ASP A 127 -6.26 15.01 7.86
CA ASP A 127 -7.71 15.09 7.80
C ASP A 127 -8.33 14.23 6.69
N HIS A 128 -7.49 13.70 5.78
CA HIS A 128 -7.93 12.89 4.66
C HIS A 128 -6.93 11.81 4.27
N LEU A 129 -7.43 10.79 3.59
CA LEU A 129 -6.65 9.70 3.00
C LEU A 129 -6.83 9.70 1.48
N ASP A 130 -5.87 9.12 0.78
CA ASP A 130 -6.06 8.81 -0.64
C ASP A 130 -6.83 7.50 -0.80
N LEU A 131 -6.54 6.51 0.01
CA LEU A 131 -7.14 5.19 -0.10
C LEU A 131 -7.36 4.54 1.27
N ILE A 132 -8.52 3.92 1.44
CA ILE A 132 -8.83 3.06 2.58
C ILE A 132 -9.16 1.65 2.08
N HIS A 133 -8.56 0.64 2.68
CA HIS A 133 -8.87 -0.75 2.37
C HIS A 133 -9.70 -1.43 3.45
N VAL A 134 -10.66 -2.26 3.04
CA VAL A 134 -11.11 -3.38 3.86
C VAL A 134 -9.94 -4.36 3.95
N HIS A 135 -9.44 -4.60 5.17
CA HIS A 135 -8.21 -5.35 5.38
C HIS A 135 -8.43 -6.84 5.45
N SER A 136 -7.60 -7.61 4.74
CA SER A 136 -7.46 -9.06 4.89
C SER A 136 -8.78 -9.84 4.80
N LEU A 137 -9.52 -9.68 3.70
CA LEU A 137 -10.67 -10.53 3.40
C LEU A 137 -10.24 -12.00 3.42
N THR A 138 -10.96 -12.85 4.18
CA THR A 138 -10.56 -14.24 4.43
C THR A 138 -11.41 -15.27 3.69
N ASP A 139 -12.74 -15.20 3.82
CA ASP A 139 -13.67 -16.21 3.34
C ASP A 139 -15.07 -15.61 3.06
N GLU A 140 -16.02 -16.44 2.63
CA GLU A 140 -17.38 -16.01 2.30
C GLU A 140 -18.14 -15.42 3.51
N ARG A 141 -17.90 -15.92 4.72
CA ARG A 141 -18.54 -15.39 5.94
C ARG A 141 -18.02 -14.00 6.25
N ASP A 142 -16.74 -13.81 6.05
CA ASP A 142 -16.09 -12.51 6.21
C ASP A 142 -16.60 -11.50 5.16
N LEU A 143 -16.76 -11.94 3.90
CA LEU A 143 -17.37 -11.11 2.86
C LEU A 143 -18.81 -10.74 3.22
N ALA A 144 -19.62 -11.70 3.69
CA ALA A 144 -20.97 -11.40 4.15
C ALA A 144 -21.01 -10.38 5.29
N ALA A 145 -20.04 -10.40 6.20
CA ALA A 145 -19.92 -9.41 7.27
C ALA A 145 -19.52 -8.02 6.74
N VAL A 146 -18.63 -7.96 5.73
CA VAL A 146 -18.28 -6.71 5.03
C VAL A 146 -19.50 -6.10 4.34
N GLU A 147 -20.34 -6.94 3.71
CA GLU A 147 -21.53 -6.57 2.93
C GLU A 147 -22.77 -6.30 3.81
N ALA A 148 -22.74 -6.63 5.09
CA ALA A 148 -23.89 -6.47 5.98
C ALA A 148 -24.43 -5.03 5.98
N ARG A 149 -25.72 -4.85 6.32
CA ARG A 149 -26.35 -3.52 6.37
C ARG A 149 -25.62 -2.55 7.30
N ASP A 150 -25.08 -3.05 8.41
CA ASP A 150 -24.23 -2.32 9.36
C ASP A 150 -22.74 -2.59 9.14
N GLY A 151 -22.37 -3.14 7.96
CA GLY A 151 -21.03 -3.54 7.61
C GLY A 151 -20.12 -2.38 7.23
N VAL A 152 -18.81 -2.66 7.27
CA VAL A 152 -17.76 -1.69 7.00
C VAL A 152 -17.87 -1.06 5.61
N LEU A 153 -18.31 -1.79 4.60
CA LEU A 153 -18.40 -1.28 3.23
C LEU A 153 -19.29 -0.04 3.13
N ASN A 154 -20.46 -0.08 3.79
CA ASN A 154 -21.39 1.05 3.80
C ASN A 154 -20.81 2.31 4.48
N ILE A 155 -19.98 2.13 5.49
CA ILE A 155 -19.28 3.26 6.13
C ILE A 155 -18.20 3.81 5.21
N LEU A 156 -17.41 2.95 4.56
CA LEU A 156 -16.38 3.42 3.62
C LEU A 156 -16.97 4.20 2.44
N LEU A 157 -18.11 3.77 1.91
CA LEU A 157 -18.83 4.51 0.87
C LEU A 157 -19.24 5.91 1.35
N LYS A 158 -19.83 6.03 2.55
CA LYS A 158 -20.16 7.32 3.16
C LYS A 158 -18.93 8.21 3.36
N LEU A 159 -17.83 7.66 3.82
CA LEU A 159 -16.59 8.40 4.04
C LEU A 159 -15.94 8.87 2.72
N ARG A 160 -16.12 8.13 1.64
CA ARG A 160 -15.74 8.58 0.30
C ARG A 160 -16.62 9.76 -0.14
N ASP A 161 -17.93 9.67 0.03
CA ASP A 161 -18.86 10.77 -0.30
C ASP A 161 -18.56 12.04 0.51
N GLN A 162 -18.16 11.88 1.77
CA GLN A 162 -17.70 12.97 2.65
C GLN A 162 -16.29 13.46 2.35
N LYS A 163 -15.59 12.87 1.38
CA LYS A 163 -14.20 13.21 0.98
C LYS A 163 -13.14 12.99 2.09
N VAL A 164 -13.44 12.15 3.08
CA VAL A 164 -12.47 11.70 4.08
C VAL A 164 -11.47 10.74 3.45
N THR A 165 -11.91 9.96 2.47
CA THR A 165 -11.02 9.22 1.57
C THR A 165 -11.40 9.47 0.12
N ARG A 166 -10.43 9.42 -0.79
CA ARG A 166 -10.70 9.54 -2.24
C ARG A 166 -11.17 8.23 -2.82
N PHE A 167 -10.55 7.14 -2.40
CA PHE A 167 -10.76 5.80 -2.94
C PHE A 167 -10.99 4.78 -1.85
N ILE A 168 -11.68 3.71 -2.20
CA ILE A 168 -11.87 2.53 -1.35
C ILE A 168 -11.34 1.28 -2.04
N GLY A 169 -10.76 0.40 -1.26
CA GLY A 169 -10.19 -0.85 -1.77
C GLY A 169 -10.43 -2.02 -0.83
N ILE A 170 -9.92 -3.17 -1.24
CA ILE A 170 -10.01 -4.42 -0.47
C ILE A 170 -8.70 -5.18 -0.59
N THR A 171 -8.30 -5.89 0.46
CA THR A 171 -7.09 -6.71 0.45
C THR A 171 -7.40 -8.14 0.80
N SER A 172 -6.67 -9.09 0.22
CA SER A 172 -6.70 -10.50 0.64
C SER A 172 -5.34 -11.15 0.48
N HIS A 173 -5.04 -12.05 1.43
CA HIS A 173 -3.90 -12.96 1.37
C HIS A 173 -4.33 -14.43 1.23
N THR A 174 -5.60 -14.73 1.47
CA THR A 174 -6.07 -16.08 1.76
C THR A 174 -6.82 -16.72 0.62
N ASP A 175 -7.95 -16.17 0.20
CA ASP A 175 -8.84 -16.79 -0.77
C ASP A 175 -9.03 -15.93 -2.03
N PRO A 176 -8.45 -16.35 -3.18
CA PRO A 176 -8.58 -15.62 -4.43
C PRO A 176 -10.00 -15.67 -5.01
N VAL A 177 -10.79 -16.70 -4.71
CA VAL A 177 -12.17 -16.82 -5.23
C VAL A 177 -13.10 -15.86 -4.52
N VAL A 178 -12.96 -15.73 -3.19
CA VAL A 178 -13.74 -14.77 -2.41
C VAL A 178 -13.36 -13.34 -2.75
N LEU A 179 -12.06 -13.07 -2.96
CA LEU A 179 -11.63 -11.75 -3.44
C LEU A 179 -12.20 -11.43 -4.82
N LYS A 180 -12.18 -12.39 -5.76
CA LYS A 180 -12.83 -12.25 -7.07
C LYS A 180 -14.31 -11.89 -6.91
N THR A 181 -15.03 -12.63 -6.07
CA THR A 181 -16.46 -12.39 -5.81
C THR A 181 -16.70 -10.97 -5.27
N ALA A 182 -15.89 -10.49 -4.32
CA ALA A 182 -15.99 -9.14 -3.79
C ALA A 182 -15.74 -8.08 -4.88
N LEU A 183 -14.75 -8.29 -5.74
CA LEU A 183 -14.45 -7.39 -6.86
C LEU A 183 -15.55 -7.38 -7.93
N GLU A 184 -16.21 -8.49 -8.18
CA GLU A 184 -17.33 -8.57 -9.14
C GLU A 184 -18.59 -7.88 -8.62
N ARG A 185 -18.87 -8.01 -7.31
CA ARG A 185 -20.08 -7.46 -6.69
C ARG A 185 -20.01 -5.96 -6.39
N HIS A 186 -18.82 -5.45 -6.09
CA HIS A 186 -18.64 -4.11 -5.59
C HIS A 186 -17.65 -3.29 -6.39
N ASP A 187 -17.85 -1.98 -6.34
CA ASP A 187 -17.06 -1.02 -7.08
C ASP A 187 -15.85 -0.53 -6.26
N PHE A 188 -14.94 -1.45 -5.93
CA PHE A 188 -13.66 -1.11 -5.32
C PHE A 188 -12.75 -0.43 -6.34
N ASP A 189 -12.09 0.66 -5.94
CA ASP A 189 -11.15 1.40 -6.78
C ASP A 189 -9.79 0.69 -6.88
N CYS A 190 -9.40 -0.06 -5.86
CA CYS A 190 -8.13 -0.76 -5.76
C CYS A 190 -8.25 -2.10 -5.05
N THR A 191 -7.30 -2.99 -5.32
CA THR A 191 -7.12 -4.21 -4.53
C THR A 191 -5.64 -4.48 -4.28
N GLN A 192 -5.31 -5.00 -3.09
CA GLN A 192 -4.02 -5.60 -2.79
C GLN A 192 -4.21 -7.10 -2.62
N MET A 193 -3.46 -7.88 -3.38
CA MET A 193 -3.51 -9.35 -3.34
C MET A 193 -2.10 -9.93 -3.28
N ALA A 194 -1.98 -11.12 -2.74
CA ALA A 194 -0.69 -11.80 -2.55
C ALA A 194 -0.19 -12.42 -3.86
N LEU A 195 0.28 -11.59 -4.79
CA LEU A 195 0.95 -12.07 -6.01
C LEU A 195 2.36 -12.51 -5.67
N ASN A 196 2.72 -13.74 -6.05
CA ASN A 196 4.05 -14.28 -5.78
C ASN A 196 4.47 -15.32 -6.83
N ALA A 197 5.81 -15.50 -6.99
CA ALA A 197 6.35 -16.38 -8.02
C ALA A 197 5.97 -17.86 -7.86
N ALA A 198 5.66 -18.30 -6.65
CA ALA A 198 5.20 -19.65 -6.37
C ALA A 198 3.72 -19.87 -6.72
N ARG A 199 2.96 -18.79 -6.99
CA ARG A 199 1.53 -18.80 -7.34
C ARG A 199 0.68 -19.55 -6.31
N VAL A 200 0.99 -19.37 -5.04
CA VAL A 200 0.26 -20.00 -3.93
C VAL A 200 -0.50 -18.96 -3.11
N GLY A 201 -1.65 -19.35 -2.60
CA GLY A 201 -2.36 -18.58 -1.59
C GLY A 201 -1.64 -18.64 -0.25
N MET A 202 -2.10 -17.85 0.71
CA MET A 202 -1.51 -17.75 2.05
C MET A 202 -2.57 -18.11 3.11
N ARG A 203 -2.12 -18.55 4.26
CA ARG A 203 -2.97 -18.75 5.46
C ARG A 203 -2.26 -18.19 6.70
N ASN A 204 -3.02 -17.91 7.73
CA ASN A 204 -2.45 -17.55 9.02
C ASN A 204 -1.65 -18.72 9.60
N GLY A 205 -0.45 -18.46 10.05
CA GLY A 205 0.45 -19.42 10.70
C GLY A 205 1.11 -18.83 11.92
N THR A 206 1.88 -19.65 12.64
CA THR A 206 2.64 -19.20 13.80
C THR A 206 3.71 -18.20 13.34
N GLY A 207 3.55 -16.92 13.73
CA GLY A 207 4.49 -15.85 13.36
C GLY A 207 4.15 -15.10 12.08
N GLY A 208 2.97 -15.30 11.50
CA GLY A 208 2.49 -14.52 10.34
C GLY A 208 1.89 -15.37 9.22
N MET A 209 1.81 -14.78 8.03
CA MET A 209 1.27 -15.46 6.86
C MET A 209 2.25 -16.49 6.32
N VAL A 210 1.75 -17.71 6.07
CA VAL A 210 2.52 -18.84 5.49
C VAL A 210 1.84 -19.34 4.22
N PRO A 211 2.56 -19.99 3.29
CA PRO A 211 1.96 -20.60 2.11
C PRO A 211 0.84 -21.59 2.49
N ASN A 212 -0.25 -21.58 1.74
CA ASN A 212 -1.35 -22.52 1.89
C ASN A 212 -1.38 -23.50 0.70
N PRO A 213 -0.81 -24.70 0.83
CA PRO A 213 -0.78 -25.68 -0.26
C PRO A 213 -2.15 -26.27 -0.61
N ASP A 214 -3.14 -26.08 0.26
CA ASP A 214 -4.49 -26.60 0.06
C ASP A 214 -5.32 -25.73 -0.92
N LEU A 215 -4.90 -24.47 -1.14
CA LEU A 215 -5.50 -23.61 -2.15
C LEU A 215 -5.01 -24.00 -3.54
N LYS A 216 -5.91 -24.53 -4.34
CA LYS A 216 -5.65 -24.96 -5.73
C LYS A 216 -5.69 -23.82 -6.74
N THR A 217 -6.07 -22.62 -6.31
CA THR A 217 -6.22 -21.43 -7.16
C THR A 217 -5.28 -20.33 -6.69
N SER A 218 -4.70 -19.59 -7.62
CA SER A 218 -3.86 -18.44 -7.33
C SER A 218 -4.61 -17.13 -7.54
N PHE A 219 -4.13 -16.06 -6.94
CA PHE A 219 -4.63 -14.71 -7.20
C PHE A 219 -4.39 -14.28 -8.65
N GLU A 220 -3.29 -14.75 -9.25
CA GLU A 220 -2.94 -14.49 -10.65
C GLU A 220 -3.98 -15.06 -11.62
N ASP A 221 -4.51 -16.24 -11.33
CA ASP A 221 -5.44 -16.93 -12.22
C ASP A 221 -6.89 -16.45 -12.06
N VAL A 222 -7.28 -16.04 -10.86
CA VAL A 222 -8.69 -15.84 -10.51
C VAL A 222 -9.05 -14.39 -10.26
N ALA A 223 -8.35 -13.71 -9.37
CA ALA A 223 -8.70 -12.35 -8.95
C ALA A 223 -8.05 -11.26 -9.82
N LEU A 224 -6.80 -11.48 -10.27
CA LEU A 224 -6.09 -10.50 -11.09
C LEU A 224 -6.77 -10.19 -12.43
N PRO A 225 -7.34 -11.17 -13.18
CA PRO A 225 -8.07 -10.86 -14.42
C PRO A 225 -9.25 -9.93 -14.18
N VAL A 226 -10.03 -10.13 -13.11
CA VAL A 226 -11.15 -9.25 -12.74
C VAL A 226 -10.66 -7.85 -12.37
N ALA A 227 -9.61 -7.75 -11.56
CA ALA A 227 -9.03 -6.48 -11.17
C ALA A 227 -8.47 -5.67 -12.37
N ARG A 228 -8.01 -6.35 -13.43
CA ARG A 228 -7.54 -5.71 -14.67
C ARG A 228 -8.65 -5.30 -15.61
N GLY A 229 -9.79 -5.94 -15.54
CA GLY A 229 -10.96 -5.67 -16.39
C GLY A 229 -11.84 -4.52 -15.88
N LYS A 230 -11.59 -4.07 -14.67
CA LYS A 230 -12.24 -2.91 -14.05
C LYS A 230 -11.39 -1.66 -14.15
#